data_4dbb0835f487ab0b3104bb8a70c8a978
#
_entry.id   4dbb0835f487ab0b3104bb8a70c8a978
#
_cell.length_a   1.000
_cell.length_b   1.000
_cell.length_c   1.000
_cell.angle_alpha   90.00
_cell.angle_beta   90.00
_cell.angle_gamma   90.00
#
_symmetry.space_group_name_H-M   'P 1'
#
loop_
_entity.id
_entity.type
_entity.pdbx_description
1 polymer ?
#
loop_
_entity_poly.entity_id
_entity_poly.type
_entity_poly.pdbx_seq_one_letter_code
_entity_poly.pdbx_strand_id
1 'polypeptide(L)'
;MGESRMNTEKKNTAYYHLPGLFEFYELYRLFLPLFREHREYFYDWCDIGSVYGAPADCLWGGGRVGFGDNRPEEVLALMREYGISARLNFSNSLLQKEHLSDKKCNELCTMFGESREPANGVIVHSDLLADYLQEHYPGLYLVLSLIHI
;
A
#
# COMPACT_ATOMS: atom_id res chain seq x y z
N MET A 1 6.26 7.73 34.60
CA MET A 1 4.88 7.20 34.59
C MET A 1 4.11 7.50 33.29
N GLY A 2 4.40 8.57 32.56
CA GLY A 2 3.73 8.87 31.28
C GLY A 2 4.07 7.91 30.13
N GLU A 3 5.30 7.43 30.05
CA GLU A 3 5.75 6.52 28.98
C GLU A 3 5.12 5.12 29.07
N SER A 4 4.84 4.64 30.26
CA SER A 4 4.20 3.33 30.49
C SER A 4 2.75 3.30 30.01
N ARG A 5 2.01 4.41 30.13
CA ARG A 5 0.63 4.52 29.65
C ARG A 5 0.55 4.59 28.13
N MET A 6 1.46 5.34 27.47
CA MET A 6 1.49 5.43 26.02
C MET A 6 1.80 4.09 25.36
N ASN A 7 2.72 3.29 25.93
CA ASN A 7 3.03 1.97 25.43
C ASN A 7 1.88 0.96 25.61
N THR A 8 1.07 1.10 26.66
CA THR A 8 -0.09 0.24 26.88
C THR A 8 -1.24 0.54 25.92
N GLU A 9 -1.47 1.82 25.61
CA GLU A 9 -2.47 2.25 24.63
C GLU A 9 -2.14 1.77 23.21
N LYS A 10 -0.86 1.82 22.79
CA LYS A 10 -0.40 1.31 21.48
C LYS A 10 -0.58 -0.20 21.33
N LYS A 11 -0.49 -0.99 22.40
CA LYS A 11 -0.66 -2.45 22.35
C LYS A 11 -2.10 -2.89 22.04
N ASN A 12 -3.09 -2.02 22.24
CA ASN A 12 -4.50 -2.32 22.06
C ASN A 12 -5.09 -1.69 20.79
N THR A 13 -4.24 -1.23 19.88
CA THR A 13 -4.68 -0.62 18.61
C THR A 13 -4.84 -1.70 17.54
N ALA A 14 -5.99 -1.70 16.88
CA ALA A 14 -6.22 -2.51 15.68
C ALA A 14 -5.92 -1.66 14.45
N TYR A 15 -5.03 -2.16 13.60
CA TYR A 15 -4.66 -1.50 12.35
C TYR A 15 -5.44 -2.12 11.19
N TYR A 16 -6.21 -1.30 10.50
CA TYR A 16 -6.98 -1.72 9.34
C TYR A 16 -6.19 -1.44 8.06
N HIS A 17 -6.19 -2.42 7.17
CA HIS A 17 -5.59 -2.30 5.84
C HIS A 17 -6.73 -2.16 4.83
N LEU A 18 -6.82 -0.99 4.20
CA LEU A 18 -7.95 -0.60 3.37
C LEU A 18 -7.64 -0.82 1.89
N PRO A 19 -8.58 -1.38 1.12
CA PRO A 19 -8.40 -1.62 -0.32
C PRO A 19 -8.63 -0.36 -1.15
N GLY A 20 -8.34 -0.46 -2.45
CA GLY A 20 -8.73 0.54 -3.43
C GLY A 20 -7.84 1.78 -3.47
N LEU A 21 -6.54 1.62 -3.26
CA LEU A 21 -5.57 2.72 -3.26
C LEU A 21 -5.70 3.66 -4.46
N PHE A 22 -5.89 3.11 -5.65
CA PHE A 22 -6.05 3.88 -6.90
C PHE A 22 -7.51 4.10 -7.24
N GLU A 23 -8.34 3.08 -7.07
CA GLU A 23 -9.76 3.08 -7.47
C GLU A 23 -10.61 4.04 -6.64
N PHE A 24 -10.32 4.15 -5.35
CA PHE A 24 -11.09 4.94 -4.41
C PHE A 24 -10.37 6.22 -3.95
N TYR A 25 -9.51 6.75 -4.80
CA TYR A 25 -8.75 7.98 -4.50
C TYR A 25 -9.66 9.13 -4.04
N GLU A 26 -10.75 9.39 -4.75
CA GLU A 26 -11.68 10.47 -4.39
C GLU A 26 -12.39 10.22 -3.05
N LEU A 27 -12.69 8.96 -2.75
CA LEU A 27 -13.23 8.58 -1.44
C LEU A 27 -12.21 8.89 -0.32
N TYR A 28 -10.95 8.52 -0.52
CA TYR A 28 -9.90 8.75 0.48
C TYR A 28 -9.59 10.23 0.67
N ARG A 29 -9.70 11.04 -0.37
CA ARG A 29 -9.58 12.51 -0.25
C ARG A 29 -10.59 13.10 0.72
N LEU A 30 -11.76 12.51 0.86
CA LEU A 30 -12.80 12.92 1.79
C LEU A 30 -12.69 12.22 3.14
N PHE A 31 -12.40 10.94 3.10
CA PHE A 31 -12.38 10.09 4.30
C PHE A 31 -11.18 10.36 5.21
N LEU A 32 -9.99 10.53 4.68
CA LEU A 32 -8.79 10.71 5.48
C LEU A 32 -8.79 12.00 6.33
N PRO A 33 -9.23 13.16 5.79
CA PRO A 33 -9.45 14.35 6.63
C PRO A 33 -10.48 14.10 7.71
N LEU A 34 -11.60 13.46 7.39
CA LEU A 34 -12.63 13.13 8.37
C LEU A 34 -12.06 12.25 9.49
N PHE A 35 -11.33 11.21 9.14
CA PHE A 35 -10.72 10.30 10.11
C PHE A 35 -9.70 11.00 11.01
N ARG A 36 -8.90 11.92 10.46
CA ARG A 36 -7.89 12.68 11.23
C ARG A 36 -8.52 13.72 12.15
N GLU A 37 -9.46 14.50 11.63
CA GLU A 37 -9.98 15.68 12.32
C GLU A 37 -11.17 15.37 13.23
N HIS A 38 -11.87 14.27 12.97
CA HIS A 38 -13.09 13.89 13.69
C HIS A 38 -12.97 12.49 14.29
N ARG A 39 -11.90 12.29 15.08
CA ARG A 39 -11.63 11.00 15.75
C ARG A 39 -12.75 10.60 16.72
N GLU A 40 -13.55 11.53 17.18
CA GLU A 40 -14.71 11.30 18.05
C GLU A 40 -15.78 10.40 17.42
N TYR A 41 -15.80 10.26 16.09
CA TYR A 41 -16.71 9.37 15.38
C TYR A 41 -16.17 7.93 15.23
N PHE A 42 -14.96 7.68 15.69
CA PHE A 42 -14.29 6.39 15.54
C PHE A 42 -13.82 5.87 16.90
N TYR A 43 -13.72 4.57 17.05
CA TYR A 43 -13.17 3.99 18.26
C TYR A 43 -11.70 4.35 18.44
N ASP A 44 -11.27 4.58 19.66
CA ASP A 44 -9.89 4.94 19.99
C ASP A 44 -8.87 3.86 19.60
N TRP A 45 -9.32 2.61 19.53
CA TRP A 45 -8.49 1.47 19.18
C TRP A 45 -8.40 1.22 17.66
N CYS A 46 -9.13 1.99 16.85
CA CYS A 46 -9.08 1.89 15.40
C CYS A 46 -8.00 2.80 14.81
N ASP A 47 -7.16 2.25 13.94
CA ASP A 47 -6.22 3.05 13.15
C ASP A 47 -6.06 2.46 11.75
N ILE A 48 -5.51 3.25 10.84
CA ILE A 48 -5.24 2.82 9.47
C ILE A 48 -3.78 2.42 9.38
N GLY A 49 -3.53 1.13 9.08
CA GLY A 49 -2.18 0.60 8.92
C GLY A 49 -1.61 0.82 7.53
N SER A 50 -2.43 0.69 6.52
CA SER A 50 -2.06 0.94 5.13
C SER A 50 -3.29 1.06 4.23
N VAL A 51 -3.09 1.60 3.04
CA VAL A 51 -4.05 1.48 1.93
C VAL A 51 -3.36 0.73 0.80
N TYR A 52 -4.03 -0.26 0.22
CA TYR A 52 -3.43 -1.12 -0.79
C TYR A 52 -4.24 -1.16 -2.07
N GLY A 53 -3.58 -1.45 -3.19
CA GLY A 53 -4.22 -1.60 -4.49
C GLY A 53 -3.22 -1.68 -5.63
N ALA A 54 -3.72 -1.88 -6.84
CA ALA A 54 -2.94 -1.84 -8.06
C ALA A 54 -3.59 -0.89 -9.05
N PRO A 55 -2.79 -0.14 -9.82
CA PRO A 55 -3.34 0.68 -10.90
C PRO A 55 -3.89 -0.21 -12.00
N ALA A 56 -4.79 0.37 -12.82
CA ALA A 56 -5.27 -0.30 -14.02
C ALA A 56 -4.09 -0.63 -14.96
N ASP A 57 -4.24 -1.69 -15.73
CA ASP A 57 -3.24 -2.14 -16.72
C ASP A 57 -1.86 -2.44 -16.14
N CYS A 58 -1.80 -2.81 -14.87
CA CYS A 58 -0.55 -3.25 -14.24
C CYS A 58 -0.37 -4.76 -14.43
N LEU A 59 0.65 -5.16 -15.17
CA LEU A 59 0.94 -6.57 -15.48
C LEU A 59 1.12 -7.41 -14.20
N TRP A 60 1.90 -6.90 -13.24
CA TRP A 60 2.15 -7.61 -11.98
C TRP A 60 0.91 -7.62 -11.06
N GLY A 61 0.00 -6.68 -11.26
CA GLY A 61 -1.28 -6.61 -10.56
C GLY A 61 -2.39 -7.45 -11.18
N GLY A 62 -2.11 -8.20 -12.24
CA GLY A 62 -3.10 -9.06 -12.90
C GLY A 62 -3.89 -8.41 -14.03
N GLY A 63 -3.51 -7.22 -14.48
CA GLY A 63 -4.09 -6.57 -15.65
C GLY A 63 -5.54 -6.16 -15.50
N ARG A 64 -5.96 -5.74 -14.32
CA ARG A 64 -7.35 -5.32 -14.08
C ARG A 64 -7.71 -4.10 -14.91
N VAL A 65 -8.87 -4.14 -15.52
CA VAL A 65 -9.46 -2.97 -16.19
C VAL A 65 -10.04 -2.07 -15.11
N GLY A 66 -9.48 -0.88 -14.97
CA GLY A 66 -9.95 0.13 -14.01
C GLY A 66 -10.66 1.28 -14.72
N PHE A 67 -11.62 1.86 -14.04
CA PHE A 67 -12.25 3.10 -14.45
C PHE A 67 -11.55 4.26 -13.73
N GLY A 68 -10.82 5.08 -14.48
CA GLY A 68 -10.19 6.30 -13.99
C GLY A 68 -8.67 6.18 -13.85
N ASP A 69 -8.00 7.15 -14.45
CA ASP A 69 -6.55 7.29 -14.41
C ASP A 69 -6.13 8.16 -13.22
N ASN A 70 -6.19 7.61 -12.02
CA ASN A 70 -5.57 8.28 -10.89
C ASN A 70 -4.06 8.16 -11.03
N ARG A 71 -3.37 9.30 -11.03
CA ARG A 71 -1.93 9.33 -11.16
C ARG A 71 -1.27 8.77 -9.90
N PRO A 72 -0.30 7.87 -10.03
CA PRO A 72 0.41 7.33 -8.89
C PRO A 72 1.04 8.41 -7.99
N GLU A 73 1.50 9.52 -8.57
CA GLU A 73 2.07 10.64 -7.84
C GLU A 73 1.06 11.31 -6.90
N GLU A 74 -0.18 11.49 -7.37
CA GLU A 74 -1.26 12.07 -6.57
C GLU A 74 -1.66 11.16 -5.42
N VAL A 75 -1.74 9.85 -5.70
CA VAL A 75 -2.04 8.82 -4.70
C VAL A 75 -0.98 8.80 -3.61
N LEU A 76 0.30 8.81 -3.99
CA LEU A 76 1.41 8.85 -3.03
C LEU A 76 1.43 10.13 -2.21
N ALA A 77 1.17 11.28 -2.84
CA ALA A 77 1.11 12.57 -2.15
C ALA A 77 0.02 12.56 -1.07
N LEU A 78 -1.15 12.02 -1.38
CA LEU A 78 -2.24 11.89 -0.41
C LEU A 78 -1.84 10.99 0.77
N MET A 79 -1.28 9.81 0.50
CA MET A 79 -0.84 8.90 1.56
C MET A 79 0.24 9.51 2.43
N ARG A 80 1.20 10.20 1.83
CA ARG A 80 2.28 10.90 2.56
C ARG A 80 1.73 12.01 3.45
N GLU A 81 0.78 12.79 2.96
CA GLU A 81 0.14 13.87 3.74
C GLU A 81 -0.48 13.34 5.04
N TYR A 82 -1.07 12.15 5.00
CA TYR A 82 -1.72 11.53 6.16
C TYR A 82 -0.83 10.51 6.88
N GLY A 83 0.42 10.35 6.48
CA GLY A 83 1.36 9.45 7.12
C GLY A 83 0.96 7.98 7.02
N ILE A 84 0.32 7.58 5.92
CA ILE A 84 -0.21 6.24 5.71
C ILE A 84 0.65 5.51 4.69
N SER A 85 1.05 4.27 5.02
CA SER A 85 1.76 3.39 4.10
C SER A 85 0.87 2.99 2.93
N ALA A 86 1.39 3.15 1.71
CA ALA A 86 0.77 2.68 0.48
C ALA A 86 1.39 1.33 0.09
N ARG A 87 0.54 0.35 -0.24
CA ARG A 87 0.98 -0.97 -0.68
C ARG A 87 0.50 -1.25 -2.10
N LEU A 88 1.45 -1.55 -3.00
CA LEU A 88 1.13 -2.06 -4.32
C LEU A 88 0.69 -3.52 -4.21
N ASN A 89 -0.45 -3.86 -4.79
CA ASN A 89 -0.96 -5.22 -4.77
C ASN A 89 -0.61 -5.94 -6.09
N PHE A 90 0.45 -6.70 -6.09
CA PHE A 90 0.92 -7.48 -7.23
C PHE A 90 0.45 -8.94 -7.10
N SER A 91 -0.83 -9.15 -7.40
CA SER A 91 -1.52 -10.43 -7.20
C SER A 91 -1.34 -11.45 -8.32
N ASN A 92 -0.59 -11.13 -9.39
CA ASN A 92 -0.36 -12.05 -10.48
C ASN A 92 0.63 -13.15 -10.06
N SER A 93 0.14 -14.38 -9.94
CA SER A 93 0.94 -15.55 -9.57
C SER A 93 1.57 -16.28 -10.77
N LEU A 94 1.24 -15.87 -12.00
CA LEU A 94 1.65 -16.53 -13.23
C LEU A 94 2.83 -15.84 -13.93
N LEU A 95 3.54 -15.01 -13.20
CA LEU A 95 4.67 -14.25 -13.77
C LEU A 95 5.84 -15.16 -14.12
N GLN A 96 6.48 -14.83 -15.26
CA GLN A 96 7.70 -15.44 -15.74
C GLN A 96 8.82 -14.40 -15.82
N LYS A 97 10.04 -14.82 -16.05
CA LYS A 97 11.21 -13.93 -16.05
C LYS A 97 11.10 -12.73 -17.02
N GLU A 98 10.51 -12.95 -18.20
CA GLU A 98 10.28 -11.87 -19.17
C GLU A 98 9.35 -10.77 -18.65
N HIS A 99 8.45 -11.09 -17.75
CA HIS A 99 7.51 -10.13 -17.17
C HIS A 99 8.17 -9.17 -16.16
N LEU A 100 9.34 -9.52 -15.63
CA LEU A 100 10.06 -8.70 -14.67
C LEU A 100 10.64 -7.42 -15.30
N SER A 101 10.76 -7.35 -16.61
CA SER A 101 11.23 -6.17 -17.33
C SER A 101 10.13 -5.17 -17.67
N ASP A 102 8.91 -5.37 -17.18
CA ASP A 102 7.81 -4.45 -17.43
C ASP A 102 8.12 -3.04 -16.91
N LYS A 103 8.11 -2.08 -17.84
CA LYS A 103 8.53 -0.70 -17.54
C LYS A 103 7.63 -0.03 -16.51
N LYS A 104 6.32 -0.11 -16.71
CA LYS A 104 5.33 0.54 -15.84
C LYS A 104 5.42 0.03 -14.40
N CYS A 105 5.51 -1.28 -14.23
CA CYS A 105 5.61 -1.89 -12.91
C CYS A 105 6.92 -1.51 -12.20
N ASN A 106 8.04 -1.47 -12.92
CA ASN A 106 9.32 -1.03 -12.36
C ASN A 106 9.32 0.45 -11.99
N GLU A 107 8.71 1.31 -12.80
CA GLU A 107 8.56 2.75 -12.49
C GLU A 107 7.73 2.95 -11.21
N LEU A 108 6.65 2.19 -11.02
CA LEU A 108 5.86 2.21 -9.80
C LEU A 108 6.69 1.81 -8.58
N CYS A 109 7.48 0.76 -8.69
CA CYS A 109 8.35 0.31 -7.60
C CYS A 109 9.41 1.35 -7.25
N THR A 110 9.98 2.01 -8.24
CA THR A 110 10.94 3.09 -8.02
C THR A 110 10.29 4.24 -7.24
N MET A 111 9.13 4.69 -7.71
CA MET A 111 8.40 5.80 -7.11
C MET A 111 7.95 5.49 -5.66
N PHE A 112 7.37 4.30 -5.44
CA PHE A 112 6.89 3.89 -4.11
C PHE A 112 8.05 3.59 -3.15
N GLY A 113 9.16 3.11 -3.66
CA GLY A 113 10.34 2.77 -2.86
C GLY A 113 11.17 3.97 -2.40
N GLU A 114 10.95 5.15 -2.96
CA GLU A 114 11.63 6.38 -2.54
C GLU A 114 11.12 6.91 -1.20
N SER A 115 9.88 6.61 -0.85
CA SER A 115 9.30 7.06 0.41
C SER A 115 9.80 6.22 1.58
N ARG A 116 10.27 6.87 2.64
CA ARG A 116 10.80 6.20 3.83
C ARG A 116 9.99 6.44 5.09
N GLU A 117 9.23 7.51 5.12
CA GLU A 117 8.38 7.88 6.26
C GLU A 117 7.01 8.40 5.78
N PRO A 118 6.01 7.51 5.72
CA PRO A 118 6.11 6.08 6.00
C PRO A 118 6.76 5.30 4.84
N ALA A 119 7.39 4.17 5.14
CA ALA A 119 7.83 3.24 4.13
C ALA A 119 6.61 2.63 3.42
N ASN A 120 6.71 2.44 2.11
CA ASN A 120 5.69 1.77 1.32
C ASN A 120 6.05 0.31 1.10
N GLY A 121 5.07 -0.49 0.70
CA GLY A 121 5.26 -1.91 0.54
C GLY A 121 4.62 -2.49 -0.70
N VAL A 122 4.81 -3.78 -0.88
CA VAL A 122 4.22 -4.56 -1.96
C VAL A 122 3.63 -5.84 -1.39
N ILE A 123 2.41 -6.15 -1.80
CA ILE A 123 1.78 -7.44 -1.55
C ILE A 123 2.08 -8.32 -2.75
N VAL A 124 2.76 -9.45 -2.54
CA VAL A 124 3.20 -10.34 -3.61
C VAL A 124 2.64 -11.74 -3.44
N HIS A 125 2.35 -12.40 -4.57
CA HIS A 125 1.90 -13.78 -4.65
C HIS A 125 2.90 -14.68 -5.37
N SER A 126 3.83 -14.09 -6.13
CA SER A 126 4.85 -14.79 -6.91
C SER A 126 6.19 -14.76 -6.18
N ASP A 127 6.77 -15.93 -5.92
CA ASP A 127 8.11 -16.02 -5.34
C ASP A 127 9.17 -15.39 -6.25
N LEU A 128 9.03 -15.58 -7.56
CA LEU A 128 9.92 -14.99 -8.55
C LEU A 128 9.93 -13.46 -8.45
N LEU A 129 8.74 -12.85 -8.32
CA LEU A 129 8.62 -11.41 -8.14
C LEU A 129 9.14 -10.95 -6.78
N ALA A 130 8.88 -11.70 -5.72
CA ALA A 130 9.36 -11.39 -4.38
C ALA A 130 10.89 -11.31 -4.36
N ASP A 131 11.58 -12.29 -4.92
CA ASP A 131 13.05 -12.31 -5.01
C ASP A 131 13.57 -11.12 -5.82
N TYR A 132 12.96 -10.83 -6.96
CA TYR A 132 13.30 -9.68 -7.79
C TYR A 132 13.16 -8.35 -7.03
N LEU A 133 12.06 -8.16 -6.30
CA LEU A 133 11.80 -6.93 -5.56
C LEU A 133 12.77 -6.76 -4.38
N GLN A 134 13.12 -7.82 -3.69
CA GLN A 134 14.12 -7.76 -2.61
C GLN A 134 15.49 -7.33 -3.12
N GLU A 135 15.88 -7.79 -4.30
CA GLU A 135 17.16 -7.46 -4.90
C GLU A 135 17.20 -6.02 -5.45
N HIS A 136 16.14 -5.59 -6.15
CA HIS A 136 16.13 -4.34 -6.91
C HIS A 136 15.49 -3.17 -6.18
N TYR A 137 14.57 -3.42 -5.25
CA TYR A 137 13.81 -2.38 -4.54
C TYR A 137 13.80 -2.61 -3.02
N PRO A 138 14.97 -2.55 -2.38
CA PRO A 138 15.07 -2.82 -0.93
C PRO A 138 14.36 -1.79 -0.04
N GLY A 139 13.97 -0.64 -0.60
CA GLY A 139 13.18 0.36 0.11
C GLY A 139 11.71 0.00 0.29
N LEU A 140 11.23 -1.01 -0.45
CA LEU A 140 9.87 -1.54 -0.32
C LEU A 140 9.86 -2.75 0.62
N TYR A 141 9.00 -2.73 1.64
CA TYR A 141 8.76 -3.94 2.42
C TYR A 141 7.82 -4.89 1.69
N LEU A 142 8.00 -6.19 1.88
CA LEU A 142 7.17 -7.20 1.23
C LEU A 142 6.16 -7.80 2.19
N VAL A 143 4.93 -7.96 1.69
CA VAL A 143 3.87 -8.71 2.36
C VAL A 143 3.55 -9.92 1.50
N LEU A 144 3.82 -11.11 2.01
CA LEU A 144 3.50 -12.35 1.30
C LEU A 144 2.02 -12.69 1.49
N SER A 145 1.34 -12.96 0.40
CA SER A 145 -0.05 -13.37 0.46
C SER A 145 -0.18 -14.88 0.56
N LEU A 146 -0.97 -15.34 1.52
CA LEU A 146 -1.24 -16.76 1.77
C LEU A 146 -2.57 -17.25 1.15
N ILE A 147 -3.15 -16.48 0.25
CA ILE A 147 -4.47 -16.78 -0.34
C ILE A 147 -4.45 -18.05 -1.21
N HIS A 148 -3.29 -18.58 -1.56
CA HIS A 148 -3.13 -19.74 -2.43
C HIS A 148 -2.75 -21.04 -1.72
N ILE A 149 -3.13 -21.16 -0.50
CA ILE A 149 -2.98 -22.45 0.21
C ILE A 149 -4.08 -23.41 -0.20
#